data_8cfe7ead4bdd0ef0fb19c6e64e19ca84
#
_entry.id   8cfe7ead4bdd0ef0fb19c6e64e19ca84
#
_cell.length_a   1.000
_cell.length_b   1.000
_cell.length_c   1.000
_cell.angle_alpha   90.00
_cell.angle_beta   90.00
_cell.angle_gamma   90.00
#
_symmetry.space_group_name_H-M   'P 1'
#
loop_
_entity.id
_entity.type
_entity.pdbx_description
1 polymer ?
#
loop_
_entity_poly.entity_id
_entity_poly.type
_entity_poly.pdbx_seq_one_letter_code
_entity_poly.pdbx_strand_id
1 'polypeptide(L)'
;KVVYVGQRDESLHDDIIKRQIELTIDDHFDKQRRLGNGVKVLSLFFIDKVANYREYTANGAKKGKFAKWFEEAYAKVASKPKYAGVMEGLLASEVHDGYFAADKSGQWKDSRDTKGEGGRTKDDDTAYNLIMKDKERLLDTGEPLRFIFSHSALREGWDNPNVFQICTLNETSSQMKKRQEIGRGLRLPVNIDGQRVYDDSVNILTVVANESYAEFSRKLQTEIEEETGIHFGGRIKNRDNRQVVSFQKSRALDPAFKELWDKIKHKTTYRVAIDTEQRSRLMN
;
A
#
# COMPACT_ATOMS: atom_id res chain seq x y z
N LYS A 1 0.14 -33.98 -5.32
CA LYS A 1 0.89 -33.95 -4.05
C LYS A 1 -0.13 -33.93 -2.93
N VAL A 2 -0.03 -34.86 -1.96
CA VAL A 2 -0.92 -34.93 -0.80
C VAL A 2 -0.26 -34.12 0.32
N VAL A 3 -0.98 -33.13 0.87
CA VAL A 3 -0.53 -32.34 2.02
C VAL A 3 -1.33 -32.81 3.24
N TYR A 4 -0.62 -33.20 4.29
CA TYR A 4 -1.25 -33.63 5.54
C TYR A 4 -1.56 -32.43 6.43
N VAL A 5 -2.62 -32.54 7.25
CA VAL A 5 -3.00 -31.51 8.22
C VAL A 5 -1.81 -31.20 9.13
N GLY A 6 -1.36 -29.94 9.15
CA GLY A 6 -0.19 -29.48 9.90
C GLY A 6 1.13 -29.44 9.10
N GLN A 7 1.17 -29.92 7.86
CA GLN A 7 2.31 -29.71 6.97
C GLN A 7 2.14 -28.42 6.16
N ARG A 8 3.14 -27.53 6.19
CA ARG A 8 3.22 -26.39 5.28
C ARG A 8 3.71 -26.86 3.92
N ASP A 9 2.94 -26.65 2.88
CA ASP A 9 3.45 -26.76 1.52
C ASP A 9 4.14 -25.43 1.16
N GLU A 10 5.48 -25.43 1.21
CA GLU A 10 6.28 -24.24 0.89
C GLU A 10 5.98 -23.69 -0.50
N SER A 11 5.65 -24.54 -1.46
CA SER A 11 5.32 -24.10 -2.82
C SER A 11 3.99 -23.34 -2.86
N LEU A 12 2.99 -23.78 -2.14
CA LEU A 12 1.70 -23.09 -2.03
C LEU A 12 1.86 -21.77 -1.26
N HIS A 13 2.69 -21.77 -0.22
CA HIS A 13 2.99 -20.56 0.54
C HIS A 13 3.69 -19.51 -0.33
N ASP A 14 4.69 -19.90 -1.10
CA ASP A 14 5.39 -19.01 -2.03
C ASP A 14 4.43 -18.45 -3.11
N ASP A 15 3.51 -19.24 -3.63
CA ASP A 15 2.52 -18.79 -4.62
C ASP A 15 1.52 -17.78 -4.02
N ILE A 16 1.11 -17.97 -2.77
CA ILE A 16 0.29 -16.98 -2.03
C ILE A 16 1.05 -15.67 -1.89
N ILE A 17 2.32 -15.70 -1.47
CA ILE A 17 3.14 -14.50 -1.32
C ILE A 17 3.34 -13.78 -2.66
N LYS A 18 3.66 -14.51 -3.74
CA LYS A 18 3.75 -13.93 -5.09
C LYS A 18 2.44 -13.23 -5.48
N ARG A 19 1.32 -13.87 -5.18
CA ARG A 19 0.01 -13.28 -5.45
C ARG A 19 -0.26 -12.03 -4.64
N GLN A 20 0.09 -12.00 -3.35
CA GLN A 20 -0.03 -10.82 -2.49
C GLN A 20 0.83 -9.65 -3.02
N ILE A 21 2.07 -9.93 -3.45
CA ILE A 21 2.95 -8.94 -4.08
C ILE A 21 2.31 -8.39 -5.36
N GLU A 22 1.86 -9.25 -6.27
CA GLU A 22 1.22 -8.83 -7.52
C GLU A 22 -0.04 -8.00 -7.26
N LEU A 23 -0.89 -8.39 -6.31
CA LEU A 23 -2.09 -7.67 -5.93
C LEU A 23 -1.78 -6.27 -5.39
N THR A 24 -0.75 -6.16 -4.53
CA THR A 24 -0.34 -4.88 -3.95
C THR A 24 0.17 -3.93 -5.03
N ILE A 25 0.94 -4.45 -5.99
CA ILE A 25 1.42 -3.66 -7.13
C ILE A 25 0.24 -3.23 -8.02
N ASP A 26 -0.70 -4.12 -8.32
CA ASP A 26 -1.88 -3.79 -9.13
C ASP A 26 -2.75 -2.71 -8.46
N ASP A 27 -2.95 -2.80 -7.14
CA ASP A 27 -3.68 -1.77 -6.37
C ASP A 27 -2.91 -0.44 -6.32
N HIS A 28 -1.59 -0.48 -6.23
CA HIS A 28 -0.75 0.72 -6.30
C HIS A 28 -0.93 1.45 -7.64
N PHE A 29 -0.80 0.72 -8.75
CA PHE A 29 -0.99 1.28 -10.08
C PHE A 29 -2.41 1.82 -10.28
N ASP A 30 -3.43 1.11 -9.82
CA ASP A 30 -4.82 1.57 -9.90
C ASP A 30 -5.05 2.83 -9.06
N LYS A 31 -4.47 2.90 -7.86
CA LYS A 31 -4.51 4.07 -7.00
C LYS A 31 -3.78 5.26 -7.64
N GLN A 32 -2.53 5.05 -8.11
CA GLN A 32 -1.75 6.10 -8.75
C GLN A 32 -2.44 6.61 -10.03
N ARG A 33 -3.01 5.72 -10.84
CA ARG A 33 -3.80 6.10 -12.02
C ARG A 33 -4.98 7.00 -11.66
N ARG A 34 -5.69 6.71 -10.58
CA ARG A 34 -6.85 7.51 -10.13
C ARG A 34 -6.45 8.87 -9.56
N LEU A 35 -5.33 8.94 -8.86
CA LEU A 35 -4.82 10.17 -8.26
C LEU A 35 -4.03 11.03 -9.25
N GLY A 36 -3.60 10.47 -10.38
CA GLY A 36 -2.73 11.15 -11.32
C GLY A 36 -1.39 11.54 -10.70
N ASN A 37 -0.83 12.65 -11.14
CA ASN A 37 0.43 13.19 -10.61
C ASN A 37 0.24 14.13 -9.41
N GLY A 38 -1.01 14.35 -8.98
CA GLY A 38 -1.30 15.28 -7.88
C GLY A 38 -0.96 14.74 -6.49
N VAL A 39 -0.91 13.42 -6.33
CA VAL A 39 -0.57 12.75 -5.07
C VAL A 39 0.29 11.54 -5.37
N LYS A 40 1.48 11.47 -4.80
CA LYS A 40 2.35 10.30 -4.91
C LYS A 40 1.86 9.18 -4.02
N VAL A 41 1.73 7.99 -4.55
CA VAL A 41 1.34 6.78 -3.81
C VAL A 41 2.59 6.07 -3.29
N LEU A 42 2.57 5.63 -2.04
CA LEU A 42 3.59 4.76 -1.43
C LEU A 42 2.93 3.47 -0.94
N SER A 43 3.66 2.36 -1.05
CA SER A 43 3.27 1.05 -0.55
C SER A 43 4.32 0.47 0.37
N LEU A 44 3.89 -0.13 1.49
CA LEU A 44 4.76 -0.80 2.45
C LEU A 44 4.60 -2.31 2.36
N PHE A 45 5.72 -3.03 2.36
CA PHE A 45 5.78 -4.47 2.50
C PHE A 45 6.45 -4.83 3.82
N PHE A 46 5.73 -5.50 4.70
CA PHE A 46 6.29 -6.07 5.93
C PHE A 46 6.68 -7.53 5.70
N ILE A 47 7.95 -7.84 5.89
CA ILE A 47 8.51 -9.16 5.65
C ILE A 47 8.99 -9.83 6.95
N ASP A 48 9.16 -11.13 6.91
CA ASP A 48 9.58 -11.95 8.07
C ASP A 48 11.10 -12.01 8.23
N LYS A 49 11.84 -12.04 7.12
CA LYS A 49 13.31 -12.17 7.12
C LYS A 49 13.93 -11.27 6.06
N VAL A 50 14.97 -10.54 6.44
CA VAL A 50 15.75 -9.71 5.51
C VAL A 50 16.30 -10.52 4.35
N ALA A 51 16.72 -11.77 4.57
CA ALA A 51 17.22 -12.67 3.54
C ALA A 51 16.22 -12.91 2.39
N ASN A 52 14.90 -12.80 2.66
CA ASN A 52 13.89 -12.89 1.60
C ASN A 52 13.93 -11.70 0.62
N TYR A 53 14.45 -10.54 1.06
CA TYR A 53 14.60 -9.36 0.22
C TYR A 53 16.05 -9.19 -0.28
N ARG A 54 17.06 -9.30 0.59
CA ARG A 54 18.48 -9.21 0.27
C ARG A 54 19.27 -10.28 1.00
N GLU A 55 20.03 -11.08 0.24
CA GLU A 55 20.93 -12.10 0.76
C GLU A 55 22.38 -11.61 0.67
N TYR A 56 23.17 -11.89 1.69
CA TYR A 56 24.60 -11.63 1.70
C TYR A 56 25.38 -12.93 1.51
N THR A 57 26.27 -12.95 0.53
CA THR A 57 27.12 -14.08 0.18
C THR A 57 28.58 -13.66 0.21
N ALA A 58 29.51 -14.62 0.11
CA ALA A 58 30.93 -14.32 -0.01
C ALA A 58 31.29 -13.40 -1.20
N ASN A 59 30.43 -13.41 -2.23
CA ASN A 59 30.58 -12.60 -3.46
C ASN A 59 29.80 -11.26 -3.41
N GLY A 60 29.31 -10.86 -2.24
CA GLY A 60 28.54 -9.63 -2.07
C GLY A 60 27.03 -9.84 -1.87
N ALA A 61 26.29 -8.76 -1.89
CA ALA A 61 24.85 -8.78 -1.74
C ALA A 61 24.15 -9.16 -3.05
N LYS A 62 23.08 -9.99 -2.95
CA LYS A 62 22.20 -10.34 -4.06
C LYS A 62 20.74 -10.17 -3.66
N LYS A 63 19.85 -10.02 -4.66
CA LYS A 63 18.42 -9.95 -4.45
C LYS A 63 17.88 -11.27 -3.90
N GLY A 64 17.13 -11.19 -2.81
CA GLY A 64 16.38 -12.32 -2.27
C GLY A 64 15.14 -12.63 -3.11
N LYS A 65 14.39 -13.65 -2.72
CA LYS A 65 13.23 -14.14 -3.49
C LYS A 65 12.11 -13.09 -3.62
N PHE A 66 11.84 -12.29 -2.58
CA PHE A 66 10.78 -11.29 -2.62
C PHE A 66 11.11 -10.12 -3.55
N ALA A 67 12.37 -9.67 -3.58
CA ALA A 67 12.80 -8.63 -4.52
C ALA A 67 12.66 -9.09 -5.99
N LYS A 68 13.04 -10.34 -6.27
CA LYS A 68 12.88 -10.93 -7.62
C LYS A 68 11.41 -11.04 -8.02
N TRP A 69 10.58 -11.60 -7.15
CA TRP A 69 9.14 -11.72 -7.41
C TRP A 69 8.44 -10.38 -7.57
N PHE A 70 8.90 -9.37 -6.81
CA PHE A 70 8.42 -8.02 -6.96
C PHE A 70 8.73 -7.46 -8.35
N GLU A 71 9.98 -7.57 -8.81
CA GLU A 71 10.38 -7.05 -10.13
C GLU A 71 9.65 -7.76 -11.28
N GLU A 72 9.49 -9.09 -11.20
CA GLU A 72 8.69 -9.87 -12.15
C GLU A 72 7.23 -9.41 -12.16
N ALA A 73 6.63 -9.26 -10.98
CA ALA A 73 5.25 -8.81 -10.85
C ALA A 73 5.06 -7.37 -11.31
N TYR A 74 6.02 -6.47 -11.00
CA TYR A 74 6.00 -5.08 -11.45
C TYR A 74 6.00 -4.99 -12.98
N ALA A 75 6.92 -5.69 -13.65
CA ALA A 75 6.99 -5.71 -15.10
C ALA A 75 5.68 -6.22 -15.73
N LYS A 76 5.10 -7.30 -15.16
CA LYS A 76 3.81 -7.85 -15.57
C LYS A 76 2.66 -6.86 -15.38
N VAL A 77 2.60 -6.16 -14.27
CA VAL A 77 1.52 -5.20 -13.97
C VAL A 77 1.67 -3.95 -14.82
N ALA A 78 2.87 -3.39 -14.93
CA ALA A 78 3.16 -2.21 -15.74
C ALA A 78 2.82 -2.41 -17.23
N SER A 79 2.95 -3.63 -17.76
CA SER A 79 2.61 -3.96 -19.14
C SER A 79 1.10 -4.02 -19.42
N LYS A 80 0.23 -3.94 -18.39
CA LYS A 80 -1.23 -3.98 -18.61
C LYS A 80 -1.72 -2.73 -19.33
N PRO A 81 -2.52 -2.84 -20.40
CA PRO A 81 -2.99 -1.68 -21.19
C PRO A 81 -3.70 -0.60 -20.33
N LYS A 82 -4.40 -1.02 -19.26
CA LYS A 82 -5.11 -0.09 -18.36
C LYS A 82 -4.17 0.84 -17.57
N TYR A 83 -2.87 0.56 -17.56
CA TYR A 83 -1.84 1.33 -16.85
C TYR A 83 -0.86 2.06 -17.77
N ALA A 84 -1.14 2.11 -19.06
CA ALA A 84 -0.34 2.90 -20.00
C ALA A 84 -0.19 4.36 -19.48
N GLY A 85 1.03 4.87 -19.45
CA GLY A 85 1.36 6.22 -18.93
C GLY A 85 1.41 6.35 -17.41
N VAL A 86 1.03 5.30 -16.65
CA VAL A 86 1.15 5.31 -15.18
C VAL A 86 2.55 4.88 -14.80
N MET A 87 3.31 5.77 -14.10
CA MET A 87 4.71 5.52 -13.71
C MET A 87 5.61 5.14 -14.90
N GLU A 88 5.32 5.72 -16.07
CA GLU A 88 6.06 5.47 -17.31
C GLU A 88 7.53 5.81 -17.15
N GLY A 89 8.39 4.95 -17.69
CA GLY A 89 9.84 5.11 -17.64
C GLY A 89 10.51 4.68 -16.33
N LEU A 90 9.75 4.34 -15.29
CA LEU A 90 10.32 3.85 -14.03
C LEU A 90 10.65 2.37 -14.12
N LEU A 91 11.91 2.03 -13.85
CA LEU A 91 12.38 0.64 -13.85
C LEU A 91 11.97 -0.09 -12.56
N ALA A 92 11.69 -1.38 -12.68
CA ALA A 92 11.33 -2.21 -11.53
C ALA A 92 12.37 -2.15 -10.40
N SER A 93 13.66 -2.05 -10.72
CA SER A 93 14.75 -1.98 -9.76
C SER A 93 14.92 -0.63 -9.06
N GLU A 94 14.30 0.43 -9.56
CA GLU A 94 14.41 1.79 -9.02
C GLU A 94 13.24 2.16 -8.10
N VAL A 95 12.10 1.49 -8.31
CA VAL A 95 10.86 1.84 -7.60
C VAL A 95 10.73 1.20 -6.22
N HIS A 96 11.63 0.29 -5.84
CA HIS A 96 11.58 -0.37 -4.55
C HIS A 96 12.93 -0.37 -3.84
N ASP A 97 12.90 -0.24 -2.52
CA ASP A 97 14.08 -0.43 -1.69
C ASP A 97 13.68 -0.99 -0.31
N GLY A 98 14.68 -1.40 0.46
CA GLY A 98 14.53 -1.99 1.78
C GLY A 98 14.94 -1.02 2.90
N TYR A 99 14.15 -1.02 3.97
CA TYR A 99 14.50 -0.37 5.22
C TYR A 99 14.65 -1.41 6.32
N PHE A 100 15.89 -1.73 6.65
CA PHE A 100 16.23 -2.76 7.62
C PHE A 100 17.25 -2.30 8.63
N ALA A 101 17.33 -2.99 9.77
CA ALA A 101 18.42 -2.79 10.72
C ALA A 101 19.73 -3.29 10.10
N ALA A 102 20.82 -2.53 10.25
CA ALA A 102 22.13 -2.94 9.80
C ALA A 102 23.02 -3.34 10.99
N ASP A 103 23.94 -4.27 10.76
CA ASP A 103 24.98 -4.60 11.72
C ASP A 103 26.19 -3.66 11.62
N LYS A 104 27.24 -3.92 12.43
CA LYS A 104 28.48 -3.12 12.44
C LYS A 104 29.26 -3.12 11.11
N SER A 105 29.01 -4.11 10.26
CA SER A 105 29.63 -4.22 8.92
C SER A 105 28.77 -3.59 7.82
N GLY A 106 27.58 -3.04 8.18
CA GLY A 106 26.63 -2.45 7.23
C GLY A 106 25.70 -3.44 6.56
N GLN A 107 25.76 -4.72 6.90
CA GLN A 107 24.85 -5.72 6.35
C GLN A 107 23.49 -5.66 7.04
N TRP A 108 22.41 -5.71 6.27
CA TRP A 108 21.05 -5.76 6.81
C TRP A 108 20.78 -7.08 7.53
N LYS A 109 20.18 -6.96 8.71
CA LYS A 109 19.83 -8.09 9.56
C LYS A 109 18.41 -7.98 10.10
N ASP A 110 17.90 -9.13 10.53
CA ASP A 110 16.64 -9.18 11.25
C ASP A 110 16.78 -8.45 12.58
N SER A 111 15.76 -7.66 12.94
CA SER A 111 15.83 -6.74 14.10
C SER A 111 16.06 -7.43 15.46
N ARG A 112 15.89 -8.75 15.53
CA ARG A 112 16.17 -9.55 16.73
C ARG A 112 17.66 -9.79 16.97
N ASP A 113 18.47 -9.65 15.92
CA ASP A 113 19.90 -9.98 15.96
C ASP A 113 20.79 -8.75 16.16
N THR A 114 20.21 -7.55 16.18
CA THR A 114 20.95 -6.30 16.33
C THR A 114 21.02 -5.85 17.77
N LYS A 115 22.14 -6.11 18.45
CA LYS A 115 22.54 -5.41 19.67
C LYS A 115 23.59 -4.33 19.28
N GLY A 116 23.12 -3.13 18.99
CA GLY A 116 23.99 -1.98 18.75
C GLY A 116 23.82 -1.30 17.38
N GLU A 117 24.20 -0.04 17.32
CA GLU A 117 24.26 0.76 16.10
C GLU A 117 25.42 0.25 15.24
N GLY A 118 25.08 -0.38 14.11
CA GLY A 118 26.06 -0.94 13.18
C GLY A 118 26.30 -0.03 11.96
N GLY A 119 27.48 -0.15 11.36
CA GLY A 119 27.85 0.56 10.14
C GLY A 119 26.94 0.22 8.96
N ARG A 120 26.77 1.20 8.06
CA ARG A 120 25.94 1.09 6.84
C ARG A 120 26.82 1.15 5.61
N THR A 121 26.38 0.54 4.51
CA THR A 121 26.98 0.80 3.20
C THR A 121 26.49 2.15 2.67
N LYS A 122 27.19 2.75 1.68
CA LYS A 122 26.77 4.04 1.08
C LYS A 122 25.36 3.96 0.46
N ASP A 123 25.00 2.84 -0.12
CA ASP A 123 23.67 2.63 -0.73
C ASP A 123 22.58 2.49 0.33
N ASP A 124 22.87 1.75 1.42
CA ASP A 124 21.96 1.63 2.56
C ASP A 124 21.75 2.97 3.27
N ASP A 125 22.79 3.83 3.31
CA ASP A 125 22.67 5.19 3.83
C ASP A 125 21.81 6.07 2.94
N THR A 126 21.84 5.89 1.62
CA THR A 126 21.02 6.65 0.68
C THR A 126 19.53 6.31 0.86
N ALA A 127 19.17 5.03 0.86
CA ALA A 127 17.79 4.58 1.10
C ALA A 127 17.29 4.99 2.49
N TYR A 128 18.13 4.82 3.51
CA TYR A 128 17.79 5.24 4.88
C TYR A 128 17.55 6.76 4.97
N ASN A 129 18.43 7.56 4.38
CA ASN A 129 18.28 9.01 4.42
C ASN A 129 17.01 9.45 3.69
N LEU A 130 16.72 8.89 2.52
CA LEU A 130 15.49 9.17 1.77
C LEU A 130 14.24 8.78 2.56
N ILE A 131 14.20 7.58 3.11
CA ILE A 131 13.00 7.06 3.81
C ILE A 131 12.81 7.76 5.15
N MET A 132 13.87 8.02 5.92
CA MET A 132 13.78 8.48 7.30
C MET A 132 13.95 9.98 7.49
N LYS A 133 14.83 10.61 6.73
CA LYS A 133 15.21 12.01 6.94
C LYS A 133 14.64 12.94 5.89
N ASP A 134 14.62 12.50 4.62
CA ASP A 134 14.21 13.34 3.49
C ASP A 134 12.77 12.98 3.05
N LYS A 135 11.86 13.12 3.99
CA LYS A 135 10.44 12.74 3.80
C LYS A 135 9.76 13.55 2.68
N GLU A 136 10.16 14.80 2.51
CA GLU A 136 9.62 15.67 1.46
C GLU A 136 10.03 15.17 0.08
N ARG A 137 11.33 14.85 -0.08
CA ARG A 137 11.82 14.24 -1.33
C ARG A 137 11.14 12.92 -1.64
N LEU A 138 10.87 12.08 -0.62
CA LEU A 138 10.14 10.83 -0.81
C LEU A 138 8.72 11.07 -1.34
N LEU A 139 8.12 12.24 -1.07
CA LEU A 139 6.81 12.62 -1.58
C LEU A 139 6.85 13.26 -2.98
N ASP A 140 8.03 13.63 -3.47
CA ASP A 140 8.20 14.14 -4.82
C ASP A 140 7.90 13.05 -5.85
N THR A 141 7.12 13.38 -6.87
CA THR A 141 6.79 12.46 -7.96
C THR A 141 7.99 12.12 -8.84
N GLY A 142 9.00 13.00 -8.89
CA GLY A 142 10.27 12.77 -9.59
C GLY A 142 11.18 11.75 -8.90
N GLU A 143 11.04 11.53 -7.58
CA GLU A 143 11.75 10.48 -6.89
C GLU A 143 11.14 9.12 -7.26
N PRO A 144 11.91 8.15 -7.81
CA PRO A 144 11.36 6.88 -8.31
C PRO A 144 10.85 5.94 -7.21
N LEU A 145 11.38 5.99 -5.97
CA LEU A 145 10.98 5.08 -4.89
C LEU A 145 9.48 5.19 -4.58
N ARG A 146 8.78 4.05 -4.63
CA ARG A 146 7.34 3.90 -4.40
C ARG A 146 6.99 2.77 -3.43
N PHE A 147 7.82 1.73 -3.39
CA PHE A 147 7.57 0.52 -2.63
C PHE A 147 8.70 0.30 -1.63
N ILE A 148 8.35 0.22 -0.35
CA ILE A 148 9.32 0.12 0.74
C ILE A 148 9.14 -1.25 1.42
N PHE A 149 10.21 -2.05 1.43
CA PHE A 149 10.25 -3.30 2.19
C PHE A 149 10.83 -3.07 3.58
N SER A 150 10.22 -3.64 4.60
CA SER A 150 10.70 -3.52 5.99
C SER A 150 10.52 -4.81 6.76
N HIS A 151 11.49 -5.12 7.62
CA HIS A 151 11.38 -6.21 8.59
C HIS A 151 10.88 -5.64 9.92
N SER A 152 9.71 -6.04 10.36
CA SER A 152 9.02 -5.44 11.51
C SER A 152 8.64 -3.96 11.33
N ALA A 153 8.03 -3.38 12.33
CA ALA A 153 7.62 -1.98 12.25
C ALA A 153 8.83 -1.08 11.99
N LEU A 154 8.73 -0.22 10.99
CA LEU A 154 9.61 0.94 10.83
C LEU A 154 9.78 1.62 12.19
N ARG A 155 10.97 2.18 12.48
CA ARG A 155 11.29 2.79 13.80
C ARG A 155 10.14 3.66 14.27
N GLU A 156 9.91 3.68 15.59
CA GLU A 156 8.98 4.60 16.22
C GLU A 156 9.23 6.02 15.72
N GLY A 157 8.16 6.74 15.39
CA GLY A 157 8.26 8.09 14.82
C GLY A 157 8.40 8.19 13.30
N TRP A 158 8.61 7.09 12.55
CA TRP A 158 8.48 7.17 11.10
C TRP A 158 7.02 7.34 10.72
N ASP A 159 6.77 8.39 9.98
CA ASP A 159 5.45 8.74 9.45
C ASP A 159 5.60 9.29 8.05
N ASN A 160 4.88 8.72 7.11
CA ASN A 160 4.71 9.28 5.79
C ASN A 160 3.22 9.33 5.48
N PRO A 161 2.67 10.49 5.12
CA PRO A 161 1.23 10.65 4.93
C PRO A 161 0.71 9.90 3.71
N ASN A 162 1.56 9.59 2.73
CA ASN A 162 1.13 9.04 1.45
C ASN A 162 1.25 7.50 1.36
N VAL A 163 1.23 6.81 2.50
CA VAL A 163 1.12 5.35 2.54
C VAL A 163 -0.33 4.95 2.29
N PHE A 164 -0.60 4.36 1.14
CA PHE A 164 -1.95 3.95 0.72
C PHE A 164 -2.13 2.44 0.67
N GLN A 165 -1.04 1.67 0.62
CA GLN A 165 -1.09 0.21 0.65
C GLN A 165 -0.12 -0.34 1.69
N ILE A 166 -0.58 -1.36 2.39
CA ILE A 166 0.23 -2.16 3.30
C ILE A 166 0.07 -3.63 2.91
N CYS A 167 1.17 -4.28 2.63
CA CYS A 167 1.22 -5.72 2.37
C CYS A 167 1.99 -6.41 3.49
N THR A 168 1.37 -7.39 4.15
CA THR A 168 2.02 -8.15 5.22
C THR A 168 2.34 -9.55 4.70
N LEU A 169 3.62 -9.77 4.39
CA LEU A 169 4.16 -11.06 3.94
C LEU A 169 4.68 -11.89 5.12
N ASN A 170 4.57 -11.36 6.33
CA ASN A 170 4.90 -12.01 7.58
C ASN A 170 3.65 -12.55 8.27
N GLU A 171 3.77 -13.67 8.95
CA GLU A 171 2.74 -14.15 9.86
C GLU A 171 2.98 -13.55 11.26
N THR A 172 2.07 -12.73 11.73
CA THR A 172 2.12 -12.24 13.10
C THR A 172 0.79 -12.46 13.82
N SER A 173 0.86 -13.02 15.02
CA SER A 173 -0.28 -13.14 15.93
C SER A 173 -0.41 -11.93 16.87
N SER A 174 0.60 -11.06 16.94
CA SER A 174 0.61 -9.92 17.84
C SER A 174 -0.34 -8.82 17.35
N GLN A 175 -1.39 -8.56 18.12
CA GLN A 175 -2.34 -7.47 17.85
C GLN A 175 -1.68 -6.10 17.90
N MET A 176 -0.76 -5.88 18.84
CA MET A 176 0.00 -4.62 18.94
C MET A 176 0.83 -4.36 17.69
N LYS A 177 1.50 -5.40 17.15
CA LYS A 177 2.29 -5.28 15.93
C LYS A 177 1.39 -4.95 14.73
N LYS A 178 0.25 -5.63 14.56
CA LYS A 178 -0.73 -5.35 13.51
C LYS A 178 -1.25 -3.90 13.60
N ARG A 179 -1.57 -3.43 14.81
CA ARG A 179 -2.01 -2.04 15.03
C ARG A 179 -0.94 -1.03 14.62
N GLN A 180 0.33 -1.27 14.96
CA GLN A 180 1.45 -0.43 14.55
C GLN A 180 1.66 -0.42 13.02
N GLU A 181 1.58 -1.58 12.38
CA GLU A 181 1.72 -1.72 10.92
C GLU A 181 0.59 -0.97 10.18
N ILE A 182 -0.68 -1.20 10.54
CA ILE A 182 -1.83 -0.51 9.93
C ILE A 182 -1.81 0.99 10.22
N GLY A 183 -1.45 1.38 11.45
CA GLY A 183 -1.36 2.78 11.86
C GLY A 183 -0.41 3.63 11.01
N ARG A 184 0.51 3.01 10.28
CA ARG A 184 1.39 3.72 9.33
C ARG A 184 0.64 4.32 8.13
N GLY A 185 -0.46 3.68 7.73
CA GLY A 185 -1.29 4.16 6.61
C GLY A 185 -2.50 4.99 7.02
N LEU A 186 -2.72 5.22 8.32
CA LEU A 186 -3.88 5.97 8.82
C LEU A 186 -3.58 7.46 9.00
N ARG A 187 -3.11 8.11 7.93
CA ARG A 187 -2.81 9.54 7.93
C ARG A 187 -3.46 10.22 6.75
N LEU A 188 -3.81 11.50 6.93
CA LEU A 188 -4.28 12.34 5.82
C LEU A 188 -3.11 12.55 4.84
N PRO A 189 -3.28 12.15 3.57
CA PRO A 189 -2.24 12.31 2.55
C PRO A 189 -2.03 13.79 2.21
N VAL A 190 -0.90 14.07 1.58
CA VAL A 190 -0.58 15.39 1.04
C VAL A 190 -0.42 15.31 -0.48
N ASN A 191 -0.81 16.39 -1.15
CA ASN A 191 -0.56 16.58 -2.57
C ASN A 191 0.88 17.05 -2.82
N ILE A 192 1.24 17.24 -4.10
CA ILE A 192 2.57 17.72 -4.51
C ILE A 192 2.91 19.12 -3.98
N ASP A 193 1.89 19.92 -3.58
CA ASP A 193 2.07 21.26 -3.00
C ASP A 193 2.19 21.19 -1.46
N GLY A 194 2.25 19.99 -0.86
CA GLY A 194 2.30 19.79 0.58
C GLY A 194 1.00 20.01 1.33
N GLN A 195 -0.12 20.20 0.62
CA GLN A 195 -1.43 20.45 1.21
C GLN A 195 -2.12 19.13 1.57
N ARG A 196 -2.83 19.11 2.73
CA ARG A 196 -3.62 17.96 3.17
C ARG A 196 -4.83 17.72 2.26
N VAL A 197 -5.04 16.45 1.90
CA VAL A 197 -6.17 16.02 1.07
C VAL A 197 -7.26 15.43 1.97
N TYR A 198 -8.43 16.10 2.01
CA TYR A 198 -9.58 15.71 2.84
C TYR A 198 -10.68 15.00 2.02
N ASP A 199 -10.33 14.26 0.99
CA ASP A 199 -11.28 13.54 0.14
C ASP A 199 -11.34 12.06 0.58
N ASP A 200 -12.51 11.62 1.04
CA ASP A 200 -12.75 10.24 1.49
C ASP A 200 -12.47 9.20 0.38
N SER A 201 -12.60 9.57 -0.89
CA SER A 201 -12.29 8.70 -2.01
C SER A 201 -10.78 8.50 -2.21
N VAL A 202 -9.99 9.48 -1.78
CA VAL A 202 -8.52 9.44 -1.74
C VAL A 202 -8.03 8.73 -0.49
N ASN A 203 -8.64 9.02 0.66
CA ASN A 203 -8.22 8.57 2.00
C ASN A 203 -8.61 7.11 2.28
N ILE A 204 -8.29 6.22 1.38
CA ILE A 204 -8.55 4.79 1.51
C ILE A 204 -7.22 4.04 1.63
N LEU A 205 -7.01 3.40 2.78
CA LEU A 205 -5.91 2.46 2.98
C LEU A 205 -6.31 1.06 2.51
N THR A 206 -5.48 0.46 1.67
CA THR A 206 -5.62 -0.94 1.26
C THR A 206 -4.66 -1.81 2.06
N VAL A 207 -5.15 -2.87 2.67
CA VAL A 207 -4.31 -3.86 3.37
C VAL A 207 -4.42 -5.19 2.64
N VAL A 208 -3.30 -5.68 2.13
CA VAL A 208 -3.16 -7.01 1.52
C VAL A 208 -2.48 -7.92 2.54
N ALA A 209 -3.23 -8.83 3.12
CA ALA A 209 -2.76 -9.62 4.25
C ALA A 209 -3.47 -10.99 4.31
N ASN A 210 -3.06 -11.83 5.24
CA ASN A 210 -3.74 -13.09 5.53
C ASN A 210 -5.08 -12.87 6.28
N GLU A 211 -5.87 -13.93 6.43
CA GLU A 211 -7.21 -13.88 7.07
C GLU A 211 -7.20 -13.26 8.47
N SER A 212 -6.13 -13.51 9.25
CA SER A 212 -6.01 -12.99 10.61
C SER A 212 -5.99 -11.45 10.68
N TYR A 213 -5.55 -10.78 9.60
CA TYR A 213 -5.60 -9.32 9.50
C TYR A 213 -6.99 -8.79 9.14
N ALA A 214 -7.78 -9.54 8.38
CA ALA A 214 -9.14 -9.13 8.04
C ALA A 214 -10.03 -9.07 9.28
N GLU A 215 -9.89 -10.03 10.17
CA GLU A 215 -10.58 -10.04 11.47
C GLU A 215 -10.08 -8.91 12.38
N PHE A 216 -8.76 -8.73 12.46
CA PHE A 216 -8.15 -7.65 13.25
C PHE A 216 -8.59 -6.26 12.75
N SER A 217 -8.58 -6.02 11.44
CA SER A 217 -9.00 -4.73 10.86
C SER A 217 -10.46 -4.40 11.18
N ARG A 218 -11.34 -5.40 11.16
CA ARG A 218 -12.75 -5.22 11.56
C ARG A 218 -12.87 -4.85 13.04
N LYS A 219 -12.17 -5.57 13.93
CA LYS A 219 -12.17 -5.24 15.37
C LYS A 219 -11.64 -3.83 15.63
N LEU A 220 -10.52 -3.45 14.98
CA LEU A 220 -9.95 -2.12 15.11
C LEU A 220 -10.92 -1.02 14.67
N GLN A 221 -11.67 -1.23 13.58
CA GLN A 221 -12.68 -0.26 13.17
C GLN A 221 -13.81 -0.14 14.19
N THR A 222 -14.32 -1.27 14.72
CA THR A 222 -15.35 -1.25 15.76
C THR A 222 -14.87 -0.48 16.99
N GLU A 223 -13.62 -0.71 17.44
CA GLU A 223 -13.04 0.04 18.57
C GLU A 223 -13.00 1.55 18.28
N ILE A 224 -12.56 1.95 17.06
CA ILE A 224 -12.51 3.37 16.69
C ILE A 224 -13.93 3.98 16.61
N GLU A 225 -14.92 3.23 16.10
CA GLU A 225 -16.32 3.64 16.07
C GLU A 225 -16.87 3.88 17.48
N GLU A 226 -16.58 2.97 18.41
CA GLU A 226 -16.99 3.07 19.81
C GLU A 226 -16.33 4.27 20.53
N GLU A 227 -15.03 4.49 20.28
CA GLU A 227 -14.26 5.58 20.93
C GLU A 227 -14.61 6.96 20.38
N THR A 228 -14.87 7.07 19.07
CA THR A 228 -15.00 8.37 18.39
C THR A 228 -16.43 8.73 17.99
N GLY A 229 -17.36 7.76 18.04
CA GLY A 229 -18.73 7.93 17.52
C GLY A 229 -18.82 8.05 15.99
N ILE A 230 -17.70 7.86 15.27
CA ILE A 230 -17.65 7.92 13.80
C ILE A 230 -17.95 6.53 13.24
N HIS A 231 -19.08 6.39 12.54
CA HIS A 231 -19.42 5.11 11.92
C HIS A 231 -18.71 4.88 10.59
N PHE A 232 -17.91 3.80 10.52
CA PHE A 232 -17.24 3.35 9.30
C PHE A 232 -18.08 2.34 8.49
N GLY A 233 -19.35 2.19 8.75
CA GLY A 233 -20.23 1.18 8.20
C GLY A 233 -20.02 0.88 6.71
N GLY A 234 -19.60 -0.36 6.39
CA GLY A 234 -19.36 -0.82 5.02
C GLY A 234 -18.08 -0.28 4.35
N ARG A 235 -17.20 0.45 5.07
CA ARG A 235 -15.94 0.99 4.51
C ARG A 235 -14.84 -0.06 4.39
N ILE A 236 -14.83 -1.12 5.24
CA ILE A 236 -13.97 -2.28 5.00
C ILE A 236 -14.62 -3.13 3.91
N LYS A 237 -13.94 -3.27 2.80
CA LYS A 237 -14.34 -4.13 1.69
C LYS A 237 -13.28 -5.20 1.48
N ASN A 238 -13.70 -6.47 1.49
CA ASN A 238 -12.81 -7.54 1.04
C ASN A 238 -12.66 -7.39 -0.48
N ARG A 239 -11.42 -7.32 -0.96
CA ARG A 239 -11.12 -7.23 -2.39
C ARG A 239 -11.61 -8.46 -3.16
N ASP A 240 -11.54 -9.63 -2.56
CA ASP A 240 -11.99 -10.88 -3.19
C ASP A 240 -13.50 -10.90 -3.45
N ASN A 241 -14.26 -10.10 -2.67
CA ASN A 241 -15.70 -9.91 -2.86
C ASN A 241 -16.04 -8.76 -3.84
N ARG A 242 -15.06 -8.14 -4.48
CA ARG A 242 -15.33 -7.18 -5.55
C ARG A 242 -15.90 -7.93 -6.75
N GLN A 243 -17.20 -7.84 -6.94
CA GLN A 243 -17.83 -8.30 -8.17
C GLN A 243 -17.25 -7.45 -9.32
N VAL A 244 -16.67 -8.13 -10.29
CA VAL A 244 -16.32 -7.50 -11.57
C VAL A 244 -17.65 -7.16 -12.24
N VAL A 245 -18.06 -5.91 -12.15
CA VAL A 245 -19.23 -5.41 -12.88
C VAL A 245 -18.81 -5.31 -14.34
N SER A 246 -19.20 -6.28 -15.14
CA SER A 246 -19.05 -6.20 -16.59
C SER A 246 -20.20 -5.37 -17.15
N PHE A 247 -19.86 -4.37 -17.97
CA PHE A 247 -20.85 -3.58 -18.68
C PHE A 247 -21.56 -4.45 -19.72
N GLN A 248 -22.83 -4.77 -19.47
CA GLN A 248 -23.65 -5.52 -20.41
C GLN A 248 -24.19 -4.58 -21.52
N LYS A 249 -23.46 -4.51 -22.63
CA LYS A 249 -23.81 -3.63 -23.77
C LYS A 249 -25.25 -3.87 -24.27
N SER A 250 -25.73 -5.12 -24.27
CA SER A 250 -27.10 -5.46 -24.66
C SER A 250 -28.17 -4.80 -23.79
N ARG A 251 -27.95 -4.73 -22.46
CA ARG A 251 -28.88 -4.04 -21.55
C ARG A 251 -28.78 -2.54 -21.60
N ALA A 252 -27.58 -2.00 -21.79
CA ALA A 252 -27.37 -0.55 -21.92
C ALA A 252 -28.03 0.06 -23.15
N LEU A 253 -28.28 -0.75 -24.20
CA LEU A 253 -28.99 -0.35 -25.43
C LEU A 253 -30.51 -0.62 -25.34
N ASP A 254 -30.98 -1.31 -24.29
CA ASP A 254 -32.40 -1.56 -24.09
C ASP A 254 -33.15 -0.24 -23.85
N PRO A 255 -34.23 0.04 -24.61
CA PRO A 255 -35.03 1.25 -24.44
C PRO A 255 -35.60 1.42 -23.02
N ALA A 256 -36.06 0.33 -22.39
CA ALA A 256 -36.58 0.34 -21.03
C ALA A 256 -35.49 0.70 -19.98
N PHE A 257 -34.25 0.21 -20.18
CA PHE A 257 -33.12 0.60 -19.36
C PHE A 257 -32.75 2.07 -19.54
N LYS A 258 -32.77 2.57 -20.76
CA LYS A 258 -32.50 4.00 -21.05
C LYS A 258 -33.54 4.91 -20.37
N GLU A 259 -34.82 4.57 -20.47
CA GLU A 259 -35.89 5.32 -19.82
C GLU A 259 -35.71 5.35 -18.29
N LEU A 260 -35.38 4.21 -17.67
CA LEU A 260 -35.09 4.11 -16.25
C LEU A 260 -33.85 4.94 -15.88
N TRP A 261 -32.78 4.82 -16.68
CA TRP A 261 -31.53 5.54 -16.47
C TRP A 261 -31.74 7.06 -16.56
N ASP A 262 -32.51 7.51 -17.53
CA ASP A 262 -32.83 8.93 -17.69
C ASP A 262 -33.61 9.49 -16.50
N LYS A 263 -34.42 8.68 -15.83
CA LYS A 263 -35.13 9.07 -14.58
C LYS A 263 -34.21 9.17 -13.36
N ILE A 264 -33.13 8.35 -13.28
CA ILE A 264 -32.28 8.26 -12.10
C ILE A 264 -30.93 8.98 -12.24
N LYS A 265 -30.41 9.18 -13.48
CA LYS A 265 -29.10 9.83 -13.73
C LYS A 265 -28.99 11.24 -13.15
N HIS A 266 -30.11 11.95 -13.03
CA HIS A 266 -30.17 13.30 -12.47
C HIS A 266 -30.13 13.32 -10.93
N LYS A 267 -30.24 12.15 -10.27
CA LYS A 267 -30.17 12.03 -8.80
C LYS A 267 -28.77 11.67 -8.29
N THR A 268 -27.78 11.48 -9.18
CA THR A 268 -26.56 10.77 -8.80
C THR A 268 -25.34 11.64 -8.49
N THR A 269 -25.40 12.97 -8.57
CA THR A 269 -24.28 13.76 -8.04
C THR A 269 -24.73 15.21 -7.76
N TYR A 270 -25.04 15.52 -6.50
CA TYR A 270 -24.97 16.89 -6.04
C TYR A 270 -23.59 17.10 -5.40
N ARG A 271 -22.70 17.75 -6.13
CA ARG A 271 -21.52 18.36 -5.53
C ARG A 271 -21.97 19.72 -5.01
N VAL A 272 -22.24 19.82 -3.71
CA VAL A 272 -22.46 21.12 -3.08
C VAL A 272 -21.07 21.73 -2.86
N ALA A 273 -20.63 22.58 -3.78
CA ALA A 273 -19.53 23.48 -3.51
C ALA A 273 -20.11 24.62 -2.62
N ILE A 274 -19.89 24.52 -1.32
CA ILE A 274 -20.22 25.63 -0.40
C ILE A 274 -19.08 26.62 -0.53
N ASP A 275 -19.34 27.70 -1.24
CA ASP A 275 -18.44 28.84 -1.29
C ASP A 275 -18.33 29.46 0.12
N THR A 276 -17.09 29.57 0.60
CA THR A 276 -16.79 30.08 1.95
C THR A 276 -17.29 31.53 2.13
N GLU A 277 -17.41 32.31 1.05
CA GLU A 277 -17.99 33.65 1.07
C GLU A 277 -19.53 33.67 1.28
N GLN A 278 -20.23 32.67 0.77
CA GLN A 278 -21.67 32.54 1.02
C GLN A 278 -21.97 32.10 2.46
N ARG A 279 -21.07 31.34 3.10
CA ARG A 279 -21.22 30.94 4.49
C ARG A 279 -21.15 32.13 5.46
N SER A 280 -20.27 33.12 5.19
CA SER A 280 -20.14 34.31 6.02
C SER A 280 -21.34 35.27 5.87
N ARG A 281 -22.09 35.23 4.77
CA ARG A 281 -23.31 36.04 4.57
C ARG A 281 -24.56 35.46 5.22
N LEU A 282 -24.56 34.18 5.58
CA LEU A 282 -25.68 33.50 6.25
C LEU A 282 -25.53 33.51 7.79
N MET A 283 -24.39 33.95 8.31
CA MET A 283 -24.11 34.03 9.76
C MET A 283 -24.12 35.48 10.29
N ASN A 284 -24.40 36.47 9.45
CA ASN A 284 -24.73 37.89 9.81
C ASN A 284 -26.18 38.19 9.45
#